data_0eeb8ecca5dea9f937e6b1f857bc8d44
#
_entry.id   0eeb8ecca5dea9f937e6b1f857bc8d44
#
_cell.length_a   1.000
_cell.length_b   1.000
_cell.length_c   1.000
_cell.angle_alpha   90.00
_cell.angle_beta   90.00
_cell.angle_gamma   90.00
#
_symmetry.space_group_name_H-M   'P 1'
#
loop_
_entity.id
_entity.type
_entity.pdbx_description
1 polymer ?
#
loop_
_entity_poly.entity_id
_entity_poly.type
_entity_poly.pdbx_seq_one_letter_code
_entity_poly.pdbx_strand_id
1 'polypeptide(L)'
;MAKVTGIGGVFFRAQDPAALNDWYQRHLGITQPDVAVWQQEAGPTVFSPFAADTDYFPADKQWMLNLRVDDLPALIGQLKAAGIAVETRADWDGDGSYGTFARIHDPEGTPIELWQPPT
;
A
#
# COMPACT_ATOMS: atom_id res chain seq x y z
N MET A 1 5.62 -19.04 25.37
CA MET A 1 4.78 -19.67 24.35
C MET A 1 5.08 -19.04 23.01
N ALA A 2 5.22 -19.85 21.99
CA ALA A 2 5.52 -19.35 20.64
C ALA A 2 4.27 -18.71 20.01
N LYS A 3 4.49 -17.69 19.18
CA LYS A 3 3.39 -16.97 18.50
C LYS A 3 3.87 -16.40 17.17
N VAL A 4 2.91 -16.08 16.31
CA VAL A 4 3.18 -15.28 15.11
C VAL A 4 3.39 -13.83 15.55
N THR A 5 4.46 -13.19 15.09
CA THR A 5 4.84 -11.84 15.54
C THR A 5 4.52 -10.76 14.50
N GLY A 6 4.18 -11.14 13.29
CA GLY A 6 3.86 -10.18 12.24
C GLY A 6 3.89 -10.82 10.87
N ILE A 7 3.72 -9.99 9.84
CA ILE A 7 3.80 -10.42 8.46
C ILE A 7 5.27 -10.41 8.06
N GLY A 8 5.79 -11.56 7.61
CA GLY A 8 7.18 -11.69 7.19
C GLY A 8 7.42 -11.33 5.74
N GLY A 9 6.39 -11.32 4.91
CA GLY A 9 6.52 -10.97 3.50
C GLY A 9 5.21 -11.00 2.78
N VAL A 10 5.19 -10.41 1.60
CA VAL A 10 4.06 -10.45 0.67
C VAL A 10 4.61 -10.93 -0.67
N PHE A 11 4.01 -11.97 -1.23
CA PHE A 11 4.44 -12.56 -2.49
C PHE A 11 3.32 -12.45 -3.49
N PHE A 12 3.61 -11.90 -4.67
CA PHE A 12 2.59 -11.71 -5.69
C PHE A 12 3.23 -11.85 -7.07
N ARG A 13 2.38 -12.17 -8.06
CA ARG A 13 2.84 -12.41 -9.42
C ARG A 13 3.01 -11.10 -10.16
N ALA A 14 4.02 -11.03 -11.01
CA ALA A 14 4.30 -9.88 -11.85
C ALA A 14 4.72 -10.34 -13.24
N GLN A 15 4.32 -9.58 -14.25
CA GLN A 15 4.77 -9.81 -15.62
C GLN A 15 6.26 -9.49 -15.75
N ASP A 16 6.70 -8.43 -15.11
CA ASP A 16 8.10 -7.99 -15.11
C ASP A 16 8.52 -7.66 -13.68
N PRO A 17 8.98 -8.65 -12.90
CA PRO A 17 9.33 -8.42 -11.50
C PRO A 17 10.42 -7.36 -11.29
N ALA A 18 11.42 -7.31 -12.18
CA ALA A 18 12.51 -6.34 -12.03
C ALA A 18 12.02 -4.89 -12.20
N ALA A 19 11.22 -4.65 -13.23
CA ALA A 19 10.65 -3.32 -13.45
C ALA A 19 9.69 -2.92 -12.33
N LEU A 20 8.91 -3.88 -11.82
CA LEU A 20 7.97 -3.62 -10.75
C LEU A 20 8.69 -3.28 -9.44
N ASN A 21 9.75 -4.02 -9.10
CA ASN A 21 10.57 -3.72 -7.93
C ASN A 21 11.18 -2.32 -8.01
N ASP A 22 11.68 -1.94 -9.19
CA ASP A 22 12.24 -0.60 -9.40
C ASP A 22 11.18 0.49 -9.16
N TRP A 23 9.96 0.27 -9.63
CA TRP A 23 8.86 1.21 -9.43
C TRP A 23 8.51 1.38 -7.95
N TYR A 24 8.37 0.27 -7.21
CA TYR A 24 8.05 0.31 -5.79
C TYR A 24 9.15 0.99 -4.99
N GLN A 25 10.40 0.72 -5.32
CA GLN A 25 11.51 1.38 -4.65
C GLN A 25 11.55 2.87 -4.96
N ARG A 26 11.43 3.22 -6.24
CA ARG A 26 11.57 4.61 -6.70
C ARG A 26 10.46 5.51 -6.16
N HIS A 27 9.24 5.03 -6.16
CA HIS A 27 8.08 5.86 -5.83
C HIS A 27 7.57 5.67 -4.41
N LEU A 28 7.82 4.54 -3.79
CA LEU A 28 7.30 4.21 -2.46
C LEU A 28 8.38 3.89 -1.44
N GLY A 29 9.63 3.82 -1.86
CA GLY A 29 10.75 3.57 -0.93
C GLY A 29 10.78 2.15 -0.38
N ILE A 30 10.12 1.20 -1.05
CA ILE A 30 10.11 -0.19 -0.61
C ILE A 30 11.31 -0.91 -1.19
N THR A 31 12.10 -1.53 -0.35
CA THR A 31 13.32 -2.28 -0.65
C THR A 31 14.40 -1.41 -1.31
N GLN A 32 15.62 -1.91 -1.31
CA GLN A 32 16.74 -1.34 -2.04
C GLN A 32 17.03 -2.22 -3.25
N PRO A 33 17.62 -1.68 -4.33
CA PRO A 33 17.83 -2.46 -5.56
C PRO A 33 18.57 -3.78 -5.33
N ASP A 34 19.51 -3.80 -4.42
CA ASP A 34 20.37 -4.96 -4.18
C ASP A 34 19.95 -5.77 -2.95
N VAL A 35 18.81 -5.47 -2.35
CA VAL A 35 18.36 -6.13 -1.12
C VAL A 35 16.92 -6.57 -1.28
N ALA A 36 16.69 -7.87 -1.14
CA ALA A 36 15.34 -8.43 -1.26
C ALA A 36 14.50 -8.25 0.01
N VAL A 37 15.09 -7.78 1.10
CA VAL A 37 14.43 -7.66 2.40
C VAL A 37 14.20 -6.18 2.72
N TRP A 38 12.95 -5.84 3.03
CA TRP A 38 12.57 -4.49 3.43
C TRP A 38 12.42 -4.46 4.95
N GLN A 39 13.21 -3.62 5.60
CA GLN A 39 13.11 -3.41 7.04
C GLN A 39 12.03 -2.36 7.31
N GLN A 40 10.86 -2.81 7.72
CA GLN A 40 9.73 -1.93 7.99
C GLN A 40 9.90 -1.23 9.33
N GLU A 41 9.35 -0.02 9.43
CA GLU A 41 9.25 0.65 10.72
C GLU A 41 8.15 -0.01 11.55
N ALA A 42 8.34 -0.03 12.86
CA ALA A 42 7.32 -0.54 13.78
C ALA A 42 6.08 0.35 13.71
N GLY A 43 4.91 -0.26 13.78
CA GLY A 43 3.66 0.50 13.74
C GLY A 43 2.45 -0.41 13.59
N PRO A 44 1.25 0.18 13.58
CA PRO A 44 0.02 -0.61 13.47
C PRO A 44 -0.10 -1.27 12.10
N THR A 45 -0.58 -2.51 12.11
CA THR A 45 -0.89 -3.26 10.89
C THR A 45 -2.32 -3.77 11.00
N VAL A 46 -3.12 -3.46 10.00
CA VAL A 46 -4.48 -3.98 9.90
C VAL A 46 -4.43 -5.34 9.22
N PHE A 47 -5.03 -6.34 9.84
CA PHE A 47 -5.18 -7.67 9.27
C PHE A 47 -6.67 -8.00 9.31
N SER A 48 -7.37 -7.81 8.20
CA SER A 48 -8.83 -7.82 8.19
C SER A 48 -9.37 -8.52 6.94
N PRO A 49 -10.07 -9.64 7.12
CA PRO A 49 -10.78 -10.24 5.99
C PRO A 49 -12.01 -9.39 5.64
N PHE A 50 -12.12 -9.04 4.37
CA PHE A 50 -13.30 -8.38 3.84
C PHE A 50 -14.32 -9.42 3.41
N ALA A 51 -15.58 -9.00 3.30
CA ALA A 51 -16.62 -9.89 2.78
C ALA A 51 -16.27 -10.33 1.36
N ALA A 52 -16.62 -11.56 1.00
CA ALA A 52 -16.28 -12.13 -0.31
C ALA A 52 -16.83 -11.30 -1.48
N ASP A 53 -17.94 -10.58 -1.26
CA ASP A 53 -18.60 -9.76 -2.26
C ASP A 53 -18.32 -8.27 -2.12
N THR A 54 -17.28 -7.89 -1.38
CA THR A 54 -16.94 -6.48 -1.22
C THR A 54 -16.66 -5.81 -2.57
N ASP A 55 -17.03 -4.56 -2.70
CA ASP A 55 -16.70 -3.74 -3.86
C ASP A 55 -15.54 -2.76 -3.58
N TYR A 56 -14.91 -2.89 -2.42
CA TYR A 56 -13.85 -1.97 -2.00
C TYR A 56 -12.61 -2.07 -2.88
N PHE A 57 -12.34 -3.24 -3.43
CA PHE A 57 -11.31 -3.45 -4.44
C PHE A 57 -11.83 -4.41 -5.52
N PRO A 58 -11.17 -4.43 -6.72
CA PRO A 58 -11.73 -5.20 -7.85
C PRO A 58 -11.97 -6.67 -7.53
N ALA A 59 -13.08 -7.22 -8.04
CA ALA A 59 -13.50 -8.58 -7.74
C ALA A 59 -12.52 -9.65 -8.24
N ASP A 60 -11.70 -9.33 -9.25
CA ASP A 60 -10.67 -10.23 -9.76
C ASP A 60 -9.38 -10.21 -8.94
N LYS A 61 -9.33 -9.42 -7.87
CA LYS A 61 -8.18 -9.35 -6.96
C LYS A 61 -8.54 -9.99 -5.64
N GLN A 62 -7.75 -10.98 -5.22
CA GLN A 62 -7.95 -11.66 -3.94
C GLN A 62 -7.52 -10.78 -2.77
N TRP A 63 -6.53 -9.93 -2.99
CA TRP A 63 -5.87 -9.14 -1.96
C TRP A 63 -5.76 -7.69 -2.42
N MET A 64 -5.74 -6.79 -1.46
CA MET A 64 -5.30 -5.41 -1.69
C MET A 64 -4.22 -5.09 -0.68
N LEU A 65 -3.09 -4.56 -1.16
CA LEU A 65 -2.00 -4.13 -0.32
C LEU A 65 -2.31 -2.74 0.24
N ASN A 66 -2.18 -2.60 1.55
CA ASN A 66 -2.24 -1.30 2.22
C ASN A 66 -0.84 -0.97 2.72
N LEU A 67 -0.35 0.22 2.42
CA LEU A 67 0.97 0.69 2.84
C LEU A 67 0.79 1.85 3.81
N ARG A 68 1.45 1.76 4.96
CA ARG A 68 1.44 2.80 5.97
C ARG A 68 2.38 3.93 5.56
N VAL A 69 1.93 5.16 5.69
CA VAL A 69 2.64 6.37 5.24
C VAL A 69 2.74 7.35 6.41
N ASP A 70 3.88 7.99 6.55
CA ASP A 70 4.11 8.97 7.62
C ASP A 70 3.58 10.36 7.28
N ASP A 71 3.55 10.74 6.00
CA ASP A 71 3.06 12.05 5.53
C ASP A 71 2.36 11.86 4.19
N LEU A 72 1.07 11.55 4.26
CA LEU A 72 0.29 11.23 3.06
C LEU A 72 0.15 12.42 2.11
N PRO A 73 -0.14 13.66 2.57
CA PRO A 73 -0.20 14.78 1.64
C PRO A 73 1.10 14.99 0.86
N ALA A 74 2.25 14.86 1.52
CA ALA A 74 3.54 15.01 0.86
C ALA A 74 3.77 13.91 -0.16
N LEU A 75 3.44 12.65 0.18
CA LEU A 75 3.59 11.53 -0.75
C LEU A 75 2.67 11.70 -1.96
N ILE A 76 1.43 12.12 -1.76
CA ILE A 76 0.50 12.39 -2.85
C ILE A 76 1.09 13.41 -3.82
N GLY A 77 1.67 14.49 -3.30
CA GLY A 77 2.31 15.51 -4.14
C GLY A 77 3.47 14.93 -4.96
N GLN A 78 4.30 14.11 -4.34
CA GLN A 78 5.42 13.45 -5.02
C GLN A 78 4.94 12.51 -6.12
N LEU A 79 3.91 11.72 -5.85
CA LEU A 79 3.35 10.77 -6.81
C LEU A 79 2.74 11.50 -8.00
N LYS A 80 1.96 12.54 -7.77
CA LYS A 80 1.37 13.35 -8.84
C LYS A 80 2.44 14.01 -9.69
N ALA A 81 3.49 14.53 -9.07
CA ALA A 81 4.63 15.12 -9.79
C ALA A 81 5.33 14.09 -10.68
N ALA A 82 5.31 12.83 -10.31
CA ALA A 82 5.88 11.73 -11.09
C ALA A 82 4.90 11.18 -12.15
N GLY A 83 3.73 11.79 -12.31
CA GLY A 83 2.73 11.36 -13.30
C GLY A 83 1.87 10.18 -12.87
N ILE A 84 1.86 9.85 -11.59
CA ILE A 84 1.07 8.75 -11.06
C ILE A 84 -0.29 9.28 -10.63
N ALA A 85 -1.36 8.64 -11.12
CA ALA A 85 -2.72 9.00 -10.75
C ALA A 85 -2.99 8.59 -9.29
N VAL A 86 -3.56 9.52 -8.52
CA VAL A 86 -3.90 9.29 -7.11
C VAL A 86 -5.38 9.60 -6.93
N GLU A 87 -6.11 8.65 -6.38
CA GLU A 87 -7.52 8.83 -6.04
C GLU A 87 -7.65 9.05 -4.53
N THR A 88 -8.43 10.06 -4.15
CA THR A 88 -8.83 10.29 -2.76
C THR A 88 -10.33 10.48 -2.71
N ARG A 89 -10.96 10.09 -1.60
CA ARG A 89 -12.38 10.30 -1.37
C ARG A 89 -12.60 10.70 0.09
N ALA A 90 -13.44 11.70 0.29
CA ALA A 90 -13.75 12.16 1.65
C ALA A 90 -14.39 11.08 2.50
N ASP A 91 -15.21 10.20 1.90
CA ASP A 91 -15.86 9.11 2.62
C ASP A 91 -14.89 8.03 3.11
N TRP A 92 -13.72 7.90 2.49
CA TRP A 92 -12.69 6.99 3.00
C TRP A 92 -12.11 7.47 4.32
N ASP A 93 -11.95 8.79 4.47
CA ASP A 93 -11.38 9.37 5.68
C ASP A 93 -12.42 9.48 6.81
N GLY A 94 -13.70 9.58 6.44
CA GLY A 94 -14.76 9.74 7.40
C GLY A 94 -14.54 10.95 8.30
N ASP A 95 -14.57 10.74 9.62
CA ASP A 95 -14.28 11.79 10.60
C ASP A 95 -12.77 11.87 10.95
N GLY A 96 -11.93 11.10 10.28
CA GLY A 96 -10.48 11.07 10.52
C GLY A 96 -10.04 10.15 11.65
N SER A 97 -10.98 9.47 12.32
CA SER A 97 -10.63 8.65 13.49
C SER A 97 -9.76 7.43 13.12
N TYR A 98 -9.83 6.97 11.88
CA TYR A 98 -9.01 5.87 11.38
C TYR A 98 -7.80 6.34 10.55
N GLY A 99 -7.60 7.65 10.41
CA GLY A 99 -6.55 8.24 9.59
C GLY A 99 -7.08 8.67 8.22
N THR A 100 -6.14 8.83 7.28
CA THR A 100 -6.46 9.26 5.91
C THR A 100 -5.99 8.24 4.91
N PHE A 101 -6.63 8.22 3.73
CA PHE A 101 -6.43 7.16 2.74
C PHE A 101 -6.31 7.74 1.33
N ALA A 102 -5.54 7.06 0.48
CA ALA A 102 -5.48 7.33 -0.94
C ALA A 102 -5.35 6.00 -1.69
N ARG A 103 -5.71 5.99 -2.96
CA ARG A 103 -5.62 4.81 -3.82
C ARG A 103 -4.74 5.12 -5.01
N ILE A 104 -3.79 4.24 -5.27
CA ILE A 104 -2.99 4.26 -6.50
C ILE A 104 -2.99 2.86 -7.11
N HIS A 105 -2.43 2.75 -8.32
CA HIS A 105 -2.23 1.46 -8.99
C HIS A 105 -0.78 1.37 -9.42
N ASP A 106 -0.18 0.20 -9.26
CA ASP A 106 1.17 -0.01 -9.77
C ASP A 106 1.13 -0.17 -11.31
N PRO A 107 2.29 -0.23 -11.99
CA PRO A 107 2.32 -0.33 -13.46
C PRO A 107 1.62 -1.57 -14.02
N GLU A 108 1.40 -2.59 -13.21
CA GLU A 108 0.72 -3.81 -13.64
C GLU A 108 -0.76 -3.81 -13.24
N GLY A 109 -1.28 -2.66 -12.77
CA GLY A 109 -2.69 -2.49 -12.46
C GLY A 109 -3.13 -2.96 -11.08
N THR A 110 -2.19 -3.32 -10.22
CA THR A 110 -2.52 -3.75 -8.87
C THR A 110 -2.91 -2.55 -8.00
N PRO A 111 -4.11 -2.56 -7.39
CA PRO A 111 -4.52 -1.47 -6.52
C PRO A 111 -3.72 -1.48 -5.22
N ILE A 112 -3.37 -0.29 -4.76
CA ILE A 112 -2.62 -0.09 -3.52
C ILE A 112 -3.32 1.00 -2.73
N GLU A 113 -3.64 0.71 -1.48
CA GLU A 113 -4.14 1.71 -0.56
C GLU A 113 -2.98 2.31 0.23
N LEU A 114 -2.89 3.62 0.25
CA LEU A 114 -1.93 4.36 1.06
C LEU A 114 -2.67 4.89 2.28
N TRP A 115 -2.10 4.67 3.46
CA TRP A 115 -2.78 4.95 4.72
C TRP A 115 -1.85 5.70 5.67
N GLN A 116 -2.27 6.87 6.09
CA GLN A 116 -1.62 7.55 7.20
C GLN A 116 -2.45 7.33 8.46
N PRO A 117 -1.97 6.54 9.42
CA PRO A 117 -2.70 6.31 10.67
C PRO A 117 -2.97 7.61 11.41
N PRO A 118 -3.98 7.64 12.28
CA PRO A 118 -4.22 8.81 13.12
C PRO A 118 -3.08 8.95 14.13
N THR A 119 -2.79 10.20 14.49
CA THR A 119 -1.77 10.52 15.49
C THR A 119 -2.32 10.45 16.92
#